data_1fe8385b26a4641d62d6a65fabce4079
#
_entry.id   1fe8385b26a4641d62d6a65fabce4079
#
_cell.length_a   1.000
_cell.length_b   1.000
_cell.length_c   1.000
_cell.angle_alpha   90.00
_cell.angle_beta   90.00
_cell.angle_gamma   90.00
#
_symmetry.space_group_name_H-M   'P 1'
#
loop_
_entity.id
_entity.type
_entity.pdbx_description
1 polymer ?
#
loop_
_entity_poly.entity_id
_entity_poly.type
_entity_poly.pdbx_seq_one_letter_code
_entity_poly.pdbx_strand_id
1 'polypeptide(L)'
;METRPFVPWEQMNAFMIDVFKAYGVPEEDARICADVLLESDRRGIESHGCNRFKPIYIDRIVNGTLLPVTKIDIVKETPTTVVMDANNGMGMVASHRMMELLIEKARTYGMAGGAIFNSTHYGIAGYWTTMAEKAGMIGISGTNARPSVAPTFGVEPMMGTNPLTFTMPTDEDFPFNFDCATSTVQNGKIEYYERSGKPTPAGLVITKDGGTMTDSGAILKEMRKGNCALLPLGGLGESTGGYKGYGFTTIVEILSAALAGGPYMKALSGKNPDGTNRMYRLGHFFFVINPEFFMGLDTFKTTAGGILRDLRASEKAPGEERIYTAGEKEHLAWLERKDKGVPVGESIQKELVELRNKWNLPYHFSFED
;
A
#
# COMPACT_ATOMS: atom_id res chain seq x y z
N MET A 1 -19.34 -18.15 5.78
CA MET A 1 -18.34 -17.10 6.12
C MET A 1 -18.14 -17.19 7.62
N GLU A 2 -16.92 -17.39 8.11
CA GLU A 2 -16.65 -17.25 9.54
C GLU A 2 -17.07 -15.84 9.97
N THR A 3 -17.93 -15.75 10.97
CA THR A 3 -18.33 -14.47 11.57
C THR A 3 -17.15 -13.96 12.40
N ARG A 4 -16.30 -13.15 11.78
CA ARG A 4 -15.20 -12.49 12.49
C ARG A 4 -15.76 -11.42 13.42
N PRO A 5 -15.30 -11.34 14.68
CA PRO A 5 -15.67 -10.25 15.57
C PRO A 5 -15.16 -8.91 15.07
N PHE A 6 -15.82 -7.84 15.49
CA PHE A 6 -15.44 -6.47 15.16
C PHE A 6 -14.99 -5.73 16.42
N VAL A 7 -13.91 -4.97 16.30
CA VAL A 7 -13.48 -4.01 17.32
C VAL A 7 -13.94 -2.62 16.91
N PRO A 8 -14.60 -1.83 17.78
CA PRO A 8 -15.03 -0.46 17.44
C PRO A 8 -13.87 0.39 16.91
N TRP A 9 -14.14 1.23 15.90
CA TRP A 9 -13.12 2.07 15.23
C TRP A 9 -12.35 2.93 16.22
N GLU A 10 -13.04 3.57 17.15
CA GLU A 10 -12.44 4.46 18.16
C GLU A 10 -11.53 3.68 19.11
N GLN A 11 -11.97 2.51 19.56
CA GLN A 11 -11.17 1.65 20.44
C GLN A 11 -9.90 1.17 19.76
N MET A 12 -10.00 0.69 18.50
CA MET A 12 -8.85 0.23 17.75
C MET A 12 -7.87 1.38 17.46
N ASN A 13 -8.38 2.57 17.11
CA ASN A 13 -7.55 3.75 16.91
C ASN A 13 -6.78 4.14 18.17
N ALA A 14 -7.46 4.25 19.31
CA ALA A 14 -6.84 4.58 20.58
C ALA A 14 -5.78 3.53 20.97
N PHE A 15 -6.11 2.25 20.84
CA PHE A 15 -5.19 1.15 21.12
C PHE A 15 -3.91 1.22 20.25
N MET A 16 -4.06 1.41 18.94
CA MET A 16 -2.90 1.51 18.04
C MET A 16 -2.00 2.70 18.40
N ILE A 17 -2.59 3.86 18.69
CA ILE A 17 -1.84 5.05 19.10
C ILE A 17 -1.04 4.77 20.37
N ASP A 18 -1.67 4.18 21.40
CA ASP A 18 -1.00 3.89 22.66
C ASP A 18 0.11 2.85 22.50
N VAL A 19 -0.10 1.83 21.67
CA VAL A 19 0.96 0.87 21.35
C VAL A 19 2.12 1.55 20.62
N PHE A 20 1.87 2.35 19.59
CA PHE A 20 2.94 3.07 18.90
C PHE A 20 3.73 3.96 19.86
N LYS A 21 3.05 4.69 20.74
CA LYS A 21 3.69 5.54 21.77
C LYS A 21 4.55 4.69 22.74
N ALA A 22 4.06 3.52 23.16
CA ALA A 22 4.80 2.63 24.03
C ALA A 22 6.10 2.10 23.40
N TYR A 23 6.17 2.06 22.06
CA TYR A 23 7.37 1.74 21.29
C TYR A 23 8.20 2.97 20.88
N GLY A 24 7.88 4.16 21.41
CA GLY A 24 8.66 5.38 21.22
C GLY A 24 8.29 6.23 19.99
N VAL A 25 7.18 5.94 19.34
CA VAL A 25 6.65 6.80 18.26
C VAL A 25 6.02 8.06 18.89
N PRO A 26 6.37 9.27 18.44
CA PRO A 26 5.72 10.49 18.90
C PRO A 26 4.21 10.47 18.69
N GLU A 27 3.43 11.10 19.58
CA GLU A 27 1.97 10.99 19.57
C GLU A 27 1.33 11.43 18.24
N GLU A 28 1.78 12.52 17.65
CA GLU A 28 1.28 13.00 16.36
C GLU A 28 1.56 11.98 15.24
N ASP A 29 2.78 11.45 15.20
CA ASP A 29 3.19 10.42 14.25
C ASP A 29 2.41 9.12 14.45
N ALA A 30 2.13 8.73 15.70
CA ALA A 30 1.33 7.56 16.04
C ALA A 30 -0.12 7.71 15.54
N ARG A 31 -0.71 8.91 15.62
CA ARG A 31 -2.04 9.20 15.07
C ARG A 31 -2.08 9.05 13.56
N ILE A 32 -1.10 9.57 12.84
CA ILE A 32 -0.96 9.40 11.39
C ILE A 32 -0.89 7.91 11.05
N CYS A 33 -0.02 7.16 11.72
CA CYS A 33 0.18 5.73 11.45
C CYS A 33 -1.08 4.91 11.73
N ALA A 34 -1.77 5.17 12.83
CA ALA A 34 -3.02 4.49 13.16
C ALA A 34 -4.12 4.77 12.13
N ASP A 35 -4.28 6.03 11.70
CA ASP A 35 -5.30 6.39 10.72
C ASP A 35 -5.04 5.74 9.34
N VAL A 36 -3.79 5.71 8.87
CA VAL A 36 -3.42 5.01 7.61
C VAL A 36 -3.79 3.53 7.65
N LEU A 37 -3.52 2.85 8.76
CA LEU A 37 -3.84 1.43 8.92
C LEU A 37 -5.35 1.20 8.98
N LEU A 38 -6.06 2.02 9.74
CA LEU A 38 -7.52 1.93 9.84
C LEU A 38 -8.22 2.29 8.54
N GLU A 39 -7.69 3.25 7.77
CA GLU A 39 -8.24 3.58 6.46
C GLU A 39 -8.16 2.39 5.49
N SER A 40 -7.10 1.59 5.60
CA SER A 40 -6.99 0.34 4.85
C SER A 40 -8.12 -0.65 5.21
N ASP A 41 -8.39 -0.82 6.50
CA ASP A 41 -9.48 -1.70 6.97
C ASP A 41 -10.85 -1.13 6.59
N ARG A 42 -11.06 0.20 6.65
CA ARG A 42 -12.29 0.87 6.21
C ARG A 42 -12.61 0.56 4.76
N ARG A 43 -11.60 0.58 3.89
CA ARG A 43 -11.72 0.28 2.45
C ARG A 43 -11.81 -1.21 2.12
N GLY A 44 -11.80 -2.11 3.10
CA GLY A 44 -11.79 -3.55 2.85
C GLY A 44 -10.45 -4.11 2.40
N ILE A 45 -9.37 -3.32 2.45
CA ILE A 45 -8.01 -3.72 2.07
C ILE A 45 -7.28 -4.29 3.29
N GLU A 46 -7.83 -5.30 3.91
CA GLU A 46 -7.35 -5.90 5.17
C GLU A 46 -5.89 -6.39 5.10
N SER A 47 -5.37 -6.60 3.90
CA SER A 47 -3.96 -6.98 3.70
C SER A 47 -2.97 -5.92 4.15
N HIS A 48 -3.39 -4.66 4.33
CA HIS A 48 -2.55 -3.51 4.68
C HIS A 48 -3.05 -2.73 5.92
N GLY A 49 -4.12 -3.20 6.58
CA GLY A 49 -4.67 -2.64 7.81
C GLY A 49 -4.03 -3.23 9.08
N CYS A 50 -4.86 -3.55 10.06
CA CYS A 50 -4.46 -4.15 11.34
C CYS A 50 -3.56 -5.38 11.19
N ASN A 51 -3.72 -6.15 10.11
CA ASN A 51 -2.87 -7.29 9.78
C ASN A 51 -1.38 -6.92 9.57
N ARG A 52 -1.05 -5.64 9.36
CA ARG A 52 0.34 -5.16 9.22
C ARG A 52 0.87 -4.46 10.47
N PHE A 53 -0.01 -4.15 11.42
CA PHE A 53 0.36 -3.37 12.60
C PHE A 53 1.55 -3.97 13.34
N LYS A 54 1.44 -5.20 13.84
CA LYS A 54 2.54 -5.85 14.55
C LYS A 54 3.69 -6.24 13.60
N PRO A 55 3.49 -7.07 12.54
CA PRO A 55 4.62 -7.66 11.80
C PRO A 55 5.43 -6.66 10.97
N ILE A 56 4.82 -5.57 10.51
CA ILE A 56 5.50 -4.59 9.65
C ILE A 56 6.00 -3.37 10.43
N TYR A 57 5.28 -2.94 11.46
CA TYR A 57 5.68 -1.73 12.17
C TYR A 57 6.31 -2.06 13.52
N ILE A 58 5.61 -2.75 14.39
CA ILE A 58 6.11 -3.03 15.76
C ILE A 58 7.34 -3.95 15.72
N ASP A 59 7.27 -5.07 15.02
CA ASP A 59 8.39 -6.02 14.97
C ASP A 59 9.62 -5.41 14.28
N ARG A 60 9.45 -4.48 13.33
CA ARG A 60 10.57 -3.76 12.69
C ARG A 60 11.18 -2.71 13.59
N ILE A 61 10.41 -2.04 14.44
CA ILE A 61 10.97 -1.18 15.50
C ILE A 61 11.78 -2.03 16.46
N VAL A 62 11.23 -3.14 16.94
CA VAL A 62 11.89 -4.05 17.88
C VAL A 62 13.21 -4.61 17.33
N ASN A 63 13.25 -4.98 16.08
CA ASN A 63 14.45 -5.55 15.44
C ASN A 63 15.39 -4.51 14.82
N GLY A 64 15.12 -3.21 15.00
CA GLY A 64 15.99 -2.12 14.59
C GLY A 64 16.02 -1.85 13.08
N THR A 65 15.04 -2.34 12.32
CA THR A 65 14.96 -2.09 10.86
C THR A 65 14.00 -0.96 10.47
N LEU A 66 13.40 -0.31 11.46
CA LEU A 66 12.57 0.88 11.38
C LEU A 66 12.79 1.74 12.62
N LEU A 67 13.00 3.04 12.47
CA LEU A 67 13.14 3.96 13.58
C LEU A 67 11.78 4.52 14.00
N PRO A 68 11.44 4.52 15.30
CA PRO A 68 10.14 4.99 15.78
C PRO A 68 9.97 6.51 15.66
N VAL A 69 11.06 7.28 15.80
CA VAL A 69 11.05 8.74 15.62
C VAL A 69 11.44 9.06 14.18
N THR A 70 10.55 9.71 13.45
CA THR A 70 10.76 10.06 12.05
C THR A 70 11.43 11.43 11.96
N LYS A 71 12.72 11.43 11.65
CA LYS A 71 13.42 12.66 11.27
C LYS A 71 13.30 12.82 9.74
N ILE A 72 12.84 13.99 9.30
CA ILE A 72 12.73 14.34 7.88
C ILE A 72 13.71 15.45 7.57
N ASP A 73 14.60 15.21 6.61
CA ASP A 73 15.48 16.24 6.07
C ASP A 73 15.03 16.57 4.65
N ILE A 74 14.69 17.83 4.37
CA ILE A 74 14.44 18.33 3.02
C ILE A 74 15.80 18.52 2.35
N VAL A 75 16.14 17.62 1.42
CA VAL A 75 17.44 17.60 0.74
C VAL A 75 17.47 18.59 -0.42
N LYS A 76 16.34 18.73 -1.11
CA LYS A 76 16.17 19.66 -2.23
C LYS A 76 14.73 20.13 -2.32
N GLU A 77 14.55 21.39 -2.55
CA GLU A 77 13.24 22.00 -2.74
C GLU A 77 13.27 23.05 -3.84
N THR A 78 12.23 23.09 -4.65
CA THR A 78 11.94 24.12 -5.66
C THR A 78 10.49 24.60 -5.50
N PRO A 79 10.02 25.56 -6.26
CA PRO A 79 8.59 25.94 -6.22
C PRO A 79 7.63 24.76 -6.44
N THR A 80 7.98 23.79 -7.26
CA THR A 80 7.09 22.67 -7.64
C THR A 80 7.62 21.28 -7.29
N THR A 81 8.82 21.15 -6.72
CA THR A 81 9.37 19.83 -6.37
C THR A 81 9.98 19.79 -4.98
N VAL A 82 9.97 18.59 -4.35
CA VAL A 82 10.57 18.33 -3.04
C VAL A 82 11.27 16.96 -3.06
N VAL A 83 12.47 16.88 -2.49
CA VAL A 83 13.17 15.61 -2.19
C VAL A 83 13.42 15.55 -0.69
N MET A 84 13.02 14.44 -0.06
CA MET A 84 13.16 14.22 1.39
C MET A 84 13.98 12.96 1.67
N ASP A 85 14.85 13.03 2.68
CA ASP A 85 15.40 11.86 3.38
C ASP A 85 14.55 11.59 4.61
N ALA A 86 13.95 10.38 4.69
CA ALA A 86 13.14 9.95 5.83
C ALA A 86 13.97 9.30 6.95
N ASN A 87 15.30 9.22 6.81
CA ASN A 87 16.23 8.72 7.81
C ASN A 87 15.83 7.36 8.42
N ASN A 88 15.19 6.50 7.63
CA ASN A 88 14.66 5.17 8.04
C ASN A 88 13.54 5.23 9.11
N GLY A 89 12.86 6.35 9.23
CA GLY A 89 11.67 6.53 10.07
C GLY A 89 10.42 5.91 9.45
N MET A 90 9.26 6.26 10.02
CA MET A 90 7.94 5.77 9.60
C MET A 90 7.59 6.30 8.20
N GLY A 91 7.49 5.41 7.22
CA GLY A 91 7.14 5.81 5.84
C GLY A 91 5.78 6.51 5.75
N MET A 92 4.84 6.16 6.63
CA MET A 92 3.55 6.83 6.74
C MET A 92 3.70 8.31 7.13
N VAL A 93 4.54 8.61 8.11
CA VAL A 93 4.78 9.99 8.56
C VAL A 93 5.46 10.82 7.47
N ALA A 94 6.52 10.30 6.86
CA ALA A 94 7.24 10.98 5.79
C ALA A 94 6.32 11.27 4.59
N SER A 95 5.47 10.31 4.20
CA SER A 95 4.52 10.46 3.10
C SER A 95 3.42 11.47 3.41
N HIS A 96 2.93 11.51 4.66
CA HIS A 96 1.94 12.50 5.09
C HIS A 96 2.50 13.92 4.93
N ARG A 97 3.70 14.17 5.46
CA ARG A 97 4.36 15.48 5.36
C ARG A 97 4.67 15.88 3.91
N MET A 98 5.08 14.91 3.09
CA MET A 98 5.28 15.15 1.65
C MET A 98 3.97 15.59 1.00
N MET A 99 2.88 14.88 1.22
CA MET A 99 1.60 15.21 0.59
C MET A 99 1.04 16.56 1.03
N GLU A 100 1.18 16.95 2.30
CA GLU A 100 0.83 18.30 2.77
C GLU A 100 1.56 19.37 1.96
N LEU A 101 2.89 19.24 1.82
CA LEU A 101 3.69 20.19 1.05
C LEU A 101 3.32 20.23 -0.44
N LEU A 102 3.12 19.07 -1.06
CA LEU A 102 2.80 19.02 -2.50
C LEU A 102 1.41 19.59 -2.81
N ILE A 103 0.42 19.37 -1.94
CA ILE A 103 -0.92 19.95 -2.09
C ILE A 103 -0.83 21.48 -2.05
N GLU A 104 -0.09 22.06 -1.09
CA GLU A 104 0.09 23.52 -1.02
C GLU A 104 0.85 24.09 -2.24
N LYS A 105 1.89 23.40 -2.70
CA LYS A 105 2.60 23.78 -3.92
C LYS A 105 1.69 23.70 -5.15
N ALA A 106 0.92 22.62 -5.31
CA ALA A 106 -0.01 22.44 -6.44
C ALA A 106 -1.16 23.46 -6.39
N ARG A 107 -1.58 23.89 -5.21
CA ARG A 107 -2.56 24.99 -5.05
C ARG A 107 -2.05 26.28 -5.66
N THR A 108 -0.75 26.55 -5.55
CA THR A 108 -0.12 27.78 -6.03
C THR A 108 0.33 27.70 -7.49
N TYR A 109 0.89 26.54 -7.89
CA TYR A 109 1.59 26.40 -9.18
C TYR A 109 0.89 25.45 -10.16
N GLY A 110 -0.26 24.89 -9.79
CA GLY A 110 -1.04 23.95 -10.63
C GLY A 110 -0.57 22.51 -10.57
N MET A 111 0.71 22.26 -10.34
CA MET A 111 1.29 20.91 -10.22
C MET A 111 2.48 20.90 -9.26
N ALA A 112 2.65 19.78 -8.57
CA ALA A 112 3.85 19.55 -7.75
C ALA A 112 4.24 18.08 -7.75
N GLY A 113 5.53 17.80 -7.57
CA GLY A 113 6.07 16.44 -7.47
C GLY A 113 7.08 16.29 -6.33
N GLY A 114 7.10 15.12 -5.72
CA GLY A 114 8.03 14.83 -4.63
C GLY A 114 8.57 13.41 -4.66
N ALA A 115 9.75 13.23 -4.09
CA ALA A 115 10.36 11.93 -3.90
C ALA A 115 10.96 11.80 -2.50
N ILE A 116 10.82 10.61 -1.91
CA ILE A 116 11.35 10.27 -0.59
C ILE A 116 12.30 9.08 -0.76
N PHE A 117 13.43 9.09 -0.06
CA PHE A 117 14.34 7.96 0.04
C PHE A 117 14.66 7.65 1.51
N ASN A 118 15.37 6.54 1.76
CA ASN A 118 15.61 6.02 3.10
C ASN A 118 14.33 5.93 3.95
N SER A 119 13.23 5.49 3.33
CA SER A 119 11.94 5.33 3.97
C SER A 119 11.66 3.86 4.34
N THR A 120 10.48 3.61 4.86
CA THR A 120 9.97 2.30 5.20
C THR A 120 8.57 2.09 4.61
N HIS A 121 7.89 1.00 4.93
CA HIS A 121 6.53 0.75 4.45
C HIS A 121 5.59 1.92 4.80
N TYR A 122 4.77 2.36 3.84
CA TYR A 122 3.95 3.57 3.98
C TYR A 122 2.43 3.32 3.99
N GLY A 123 2.00 2.07 4.24
CA GLY A 123 0.56 1.71 4.23
C GLY A 123 0.04 1.45 2.81
N ILE A 124 -1.25 1.69 2.60
CA ILE A 124 -1.87 1.66 1.27
C ILE A 124 -1.49 2.91 0.47
N ALA A 125 -1.13 2.72 -0.79
CA ALA A 125 -0.69 3.84 -1.64
C ALA A 125 -1.83 4.83 -1.93
N GLY A 126 -3.06 4.34 -2.05
CA GLY A 126 -4.26 5.14 -2.26
C GLY A 126 -4.63 6.08 -1.12
N TYR A 127 -4.07 5.92 0.08
CA TYR A 127 -4.25 6.89 1.16
C TYR A 127 -3.67 8.27 0.77
N TRP A 128 -2.46 8.27 0.24
CA TRP A 128 -1.73 9.49 -0.12
C TRP A 128 -2.40 10.25 -1.25
N THR A 129 -2.81 9.54 -2.27
CA THR A 129 -3.50 10.14 -3.42
C THR A 129 -4.89 10.65 -3.07
N THR A 130 -5.55 10.04 -2.07
CA THR A 130 -6.83 10.54 -1.53
C THR A 130 -6.65 11.86 -0.74
N MET A 131 -5.48 12.13 -0.15
CA MET A 131 -5.22 13.46 0.45
C MET A 131 -5.29 14.57 -0.61
N ALA A 132 -4.73 14.35 -1.81
CA ALA A 132 -4.85 15.29 -2.93
C ALA A 132 -6.29 15.41 -3.40
N GLU A 133 -7.02 14.30 -3.51
CA GLU A 133 -8.42 14.26 -3.95
C GLU A 133 -9.32 15.05 -2.99
N LYS A 134 -9.17 14.89 -1.68
CA LYS A 134 -9.89 15.67 -0.67
C LYS A 134 -9.62 17.18 -0.78
N ALA A 135 -8.51 17.57 -1.39
CA ALA A 135 -8.19 18.97 -1.71
C ALA A 135 -8.68 19.39 -3.12
N GLY A 136 -9.47 18.55 -3.81
CA GLY A 136 -9.96 18.78 -5.15
C GLY A 136 -8.92 18.56 -6.26
N MET A 137 -7.86 17.80 -5.99
CA MET A 137 -6.72 17.60 -6.89
C MET A 137 -6.57 16.13 -7.28
N ILE A 138 -5.86 15.86 -8.36
CA ILE A 138 -5.45 14.53 -8.78
C ILE A 138 -4.21 14.15 -7.98
N GLY A 139 -4.20 12.96 -7.39
CA GLY A 139 -3.02 12.38 -6.75
C GLY A 139 -2.48 11.19 -7.54
N ILE A 140 -1.16 11.10 -7.65
CA ILE A 140 -0.44 9.96 -8.21
C ILE A 140 0.66 9.59 -7.23
N SER A 141 0.81 8.31 -6.89
CA SER A 141 1.87 7.83 -6.00
C SER A 141 2.32 6.42 -6.37
N GLY A 142 3.52 6.10 -5.98
CA GLY A 142 4.04 4.74 -6.02
C GLY A 142 5.22 4.57 -5.06
N THR A 143 5.55 3.33 -4.80
CA THR A 143 6.68 2.96 -3.96
C THR A 143 7.37 1.72 -4.48
N ASN A 144 8.70 1.67 -4.42
CA ASN A 144 9.37 0.40 -4.58
C ASN A 144 9.24 -0.46 -3.31
N ALA A 145 9.50 -1.72 -3.44
CA ALA A 145 9.38 -2.67 -2.35
C ALA A 145 10.48 -3.74 -2.41
N ARG A 146 10.53 -4.54 -1.35
CA ARG A 146 11.43 -5.69 -1.26
C ARG A 146 11.28 -6.61 -2.47
N PRO A 147 12.39 -7.12 -3.07
CA PRO A 147 12.35 -8.00 -4.24
C PRO A 147 11.44 -9.21 -4.05
N SER A 148 10.49 -9.37 -4.95
CA SER A 148 9.53 -10.49 -4.98
C SER A 148 9.03 -10.81 -6.39
N VAL A 149 9.23 -9.92 -7.36
CA VAL A 149 8.72 -10.00 -8.74
C VAL A 149 9.89 -10.21 -9.70
N ALA A 150 9.78 -11.20 -10.58
CA ALA A 150 10.74 -11.42 -11.67
C ALA A 150 10.44 -10.49 -12.86
N PRO A 151 11.47 -10.02 -13.59
CA PRO A 151 11.25 -9.35 -14.87
C PRO A 151 10.69 -10.34 -15.90
N THR A 152 10.01 -9.84 -16.93
CA THR A 152 9.57 -10.69 -18.05
C THR A 152 10.78 -11.40 -18.67
N PHE A 153 10.67 -12.72 -18.91
CA PHE A 153 11.74 -13.65 -19.32
C PHE A 153 12.80 -13.95 -18.25
N GLY A 154 12.69 -13.37 -17.05
CA GLY A 154 13.55 -13.70 -15.92
C GLY A 154 12.84 -14.61 -14.93
N VAL A 155 13.62 -15.23 -14.04
CA VAL A 155 13.12 -16.11 -12.96
C VAL A 155 13.55 -15.62 -11.58
N GLU A 156 14.39 -14.60 -11.53
CA GLU A 156 14.94 -14.06 -10.29
C GLU A 156 14.05 -12.93 -9.74
N PRO A 157 13.71 -12.94 -8.44
CA PRO A 157 13.00 -11.81 -7.83
C PRO A 157 13.92 -10.58 -7.78
N MET A 158 13.66 -9.61 -8.64
CA MET A 158 14.48 -8.39 -8.78
C MET A 158 13.76 -7.16 -8.24
N MET A 159 12.47 -7.00 -8.53
CA MET A 159 11.66 -5.84 -8.16
C MET A 159 10.65 -6.20 -7.07
N GLY A 160 10.13 -5.22 -6.37
CA GLY A 160 9.00 -5.39 -5.47
C GLY A 160 7.67 -5.52 -6.21
N THR A 161 6.57 -5.59 -5.44
CA THR A 161 5.21 -5.52 -6.00
C THR A 161 4.87 -4.12 -6.51
N ASN A 162 5.68 -3.14 -6.19
CA ASN A 162 5.76 -1.78 -6.73
C ASN A 162 4.38 -1.18 -7.08
N PRO A 163 3.54 -0.89 -6.08
CA PRO A 163 2.20 -0.36 -6.33
C PRO A 163 2.25 0.99 -7.04
N LEU A 164 1.28 1.19 -7.93
CA LEU A 164 1.02 2.44 -8.62
C LEU A 164 -0.43 2.84 -8.36
N THR A 165 -0.65 4.07 -7.94
CA THR A 165 -1.98 4.55 -7.57
C THR A 165 -2.30 5.90 -8.20
N PHE A 166 -3.57 6.04 -8.56
CA PHE A 166 -4.19 7.27 -9.06
C PHE A 166 -5.50 7.50 -8.32
N THR A 167 -5.66 8.68 -7.75
CA THR A 167 -6.98 9.12 -7.26
C THR A 167 -7.38 10.41 -7.95
N MET A 168 -8.60 10.45 -8.44
CA MET A 168 -9.16 11.58 -9.20
C MET A 168 -10.52 11.95 -8.64
N PRO A 169 -10.81 13.25 -8.40
CA PRO A 169 -12.11 13.70 -7.96
C PRO A 169 -13.19 13.44 -9.02
N THR A 170 -14.39 13.10 -8.56
CA THR A 170 -15.57 12.89 -9.41
C THR A 170 -16.76 13.68 -8.86
N ASP A 171 -17.86 13.73 -9.59
CA ASP A 171 -19.15 14.24 -9.12
C ASP A 171 -20.04 13.16 -8.48
N GLU A 172 -19.43 12.01 -8.12
CA GLU A 172 -20.09 10.89 -7.42
C GLU A 172 -19.74 10.89 -5.92
N ASP A 173 -20.39 10.00 -5.14
CA ASP A 173 -20.16 9.86 -3.71
C ASP A 173 -18.78 9.28 -3.36
N PHE A 174 -18.03 8.84 -4.36
CA PHE A 174 -16.68 8.29 -4.22
C PHE A 174 -15.78 8.74 -5.37
N PRO A 175 -14.47 8.92 -5.13
CA PRO A 175 -13.53 9.24 -6.19
C PRO A 175 -13.21 8.03 -7.07
N PHE A 176 -12.71 8.26 -8.27
CA PHE A 176 -11.96 7.22 -8.95
C PHE A 176 -10.67 6.97 -8.15
N ASN A 177 -10.52 5.79 -7.56
CA ASN A 177 -9.34 5.42 -6.79
C ASN A 177 -8.79 4.08 -7.30
N PHE A 178 -7.74 4.15 -8.11
CA PHE A 178 -7.04 2.99 -8.62
C PHE A 178 -5.76 2.78 -7.82
N ASP A 179 -5.77 1.82 -6.91
CA ASP A 179 -4.64 1.45 -6.06
C ASP A 179 -4.31 -0.02 -6.24
N CYS A 180 -3.24 -0.32 -6.96
CA CYS A 180 -2.88 -1.70 -7.24
C CYS A 180 -1.38 -1.96 -7.26
N ALA A 181 -0.99 -3.17 -6.85
CA ALA A 181 0.34 -3.70 -7.18
C ALA A 181 0.50 -3.83 -8.70
N THR A 182 1.70 -3.66 -9.21
CA THR A 182 2.04 -3.93 -10.62
C THR A 182 2.45 -5.39 -10.87
N SER A 183 2.33 -6.24 -9.85
CA SER A 183 2.39 -7.71 -9.94
C SER A 183 1.00 -8.32 -10.10
N THR A 184 0.94 -9.55 -10.59
CA THR A 184 -0.33 -10.30 -10.73
C THR A 184 -1.07 -10.46 -9.40
N VAL A 185 -0.32 -10.70 -8.34
CA VAL A 185 -0.81 -10.83 -6.96
C VAL A 185 0.23 -10.31 -5.97
N GLN A 186 -0.18 -10.16 -4.71
CA GLN A 186 0.71 -9.89 -3.58
C GLN A 186 0.91 -11.15 -2.74
N ASN A 187 1.97 -11.20 -1.94
CA ASN A 187 2.22 -12.32 -1.01
C ASN A 187 1.02 -12.62 -0.12
N GLY A 188 0.34 -11.60 0.38
CA GLY A 188 -0.86 -11.75 1.19
C GLY A 188 -2.00 -12.53 0.52
N LYS A 189 -2.10 -12.50 -0.82
CA LYS A 189 -3.08 -13.31 -1.55
C LYS A 189 -2.71 -14.79 -1.56
N ILE A 190 -1.42 -15.11 -1.67
CA ILE A 190 -0.92 -16.48 -1.58
C ILE A 190 -1.08 -17.03 -0.16
N GLU A 191 -0.80 -16.20 0.86
CA GLU A 191 -1.05 -16.52 2.27
C GLU A 191 -2.55 -16.80 2.53
N TYR A 192 -3.44 -16.07 1.89
CA TYR A 192 -4.87 -16.31 1.96
C TYR A 192 -5.26 -17.65 1.31
N TYR A 193 -4.72 -17.99 0.14
CA TYR A 193 -4.97 -19.30 -0.49
C TYR A 193 -4.47 -20.43 0.40
N GLU A 194 -3.28 -20.32 0.95
CA GLU A 194 -2.72 -21.33 1.86
C GLU A 194 -3.62 -21.54 3.08
N ARG A 195 -4.00 -20.49 3.80
CA ARG A 195 -4.89 -20.58 4.96
C ARG A 195 -6.28 -21.12 4.62
N SER A 196 -6.75 -20.89 3.40
CA SER A 196 -8.04 -21.38 2.92
C SER A 196 -7.98 -22.79 2.34
N GLY A 197 -6.82 -23.46 2.37
CA GLY A 197 -6.62 -24.77 1.75
C GLY A 197 -6.80 -24.78 0.24
N LYS A 198 -6.65 -23.62 -0.42
CA LYS A 198 -6.86 -23.45 -1.87
C LYS A 198 -5.53 -23.38 -2.62
N PRO A 199 -5.45 -23.96 -3.81
CA PRO A 199 -4.28 -23.80 -4.66
C PRO A 199 -4.18 -22.36 -5.17
N THR A 200 -2.97 -21.86 -5.31
CA THR A 200 -2.68 -20.62 -6.04
C THR A 200 -2.95 -20.88 -7.53
N PRO A 201 -3.70 -20.01 -8.23
CA PRO A 201 -3.90 -20.16 -9.67
C PRO A 201 -2.57 -20.23 -10.43
N ALA A 202 -2.53 -21.05 -11.49
CA ALA A 202 -1.36 -21.13 -12.36
C ALA A 202 -1.09 -19.78 -13.05
N GLY A 203 0.18 -19.48 -13.34
CA GLY A 203 0.58 -18.26 -14.02
C GLY A 203 0.73 -17.02 -13.13
N LEU A 204 0.65 -17.17 -11.80
CA LEU A 204 0.92 -16.07 -10.86
C LEU A 204 2.35 -16.08 -10.32
N VAL A 205 3.04 -17.23 -10.42
CA VAL A 205 4.39 -17.46 -9.88
C VAL A 205 5.23 -18.17 -10.92
N ILE A 206 6.51 -17.83 -11.01
CA ILE A 206 7.51 -18.50 -11.83
C ILE A 206 8.57 -19.15 -10.93
N THR A 207 8.97 -20.38 -11.28
CA THR A 207 10.05 -21.13 -10.64
C THR A 207 11.39 -20.93 -11.35
N LYS A 208 12.50 -21.34 -10.74
CA LYS A 208 13.85 -21.21 -11.36
C LYS A 208 14.04 -21.93 -12.69
N ASP A 209 13.29 -22.96 -12.93
CA ASP A 209 13.29 -23.71 -14.21
C ASP A 209 12.35 -23.11 -15.27
N GLY A 210 11.72 -21.96 -14.96
CA GLY A 210 10.77 -21.28 -15.86
C GLY A 210 9.35 -21.84 -15.82
N GLY A 211 9.07 -22.81 -14.96
CA GLY A 211 7.76 -23.39 -14.73
C GLY A 211 6.85 -22.54 -13.85
N THR A 212 5.65 -23.06 -13.55
CA THR A 212 4.69 -22.47 -12.61
C THR A 212 4.48 -23.39 -11.42
N MET A 213 4.05 -22.81 -10.28
CA MET A 213 3.74 -23.54 -9.06
C MET A 213 2.35 -23.14 -8.55
N THR A 214 1.57 -24.10 -8.06
CA THR A 214 0.20 -23.89 -7.57
C THR A 214 -0.02 -24.28 -6.12
N ASP A 215 0.89 -25.02 -5.49
CA ASP A 215 0.87 -25.30 -4.06
C ASP A 215 1.23 -24.03 -3.28
N SER A 216 0.24 -23.45 -2.60
CA SER A 216 0.39 -22.15 -1.91
C SER A 216 1.41 -22.20 -0.78
N GLY A 217 1.46 -23.28 0.01
CA GLY A 217 2.42 -23.46 1.10
C GLY A 217 3.86 -23.61 0.59
N ALA A 218 4.04 -24.40 -0.48
CA ALA A 218 5.33 -24.57 -1.15
C ALA A 218 5.80 -23.25 -1.76
N ILE A 219 4.91 -22.47 -2.41
CA ILE A 219 5.24 -21.15 -2.96
C ILE A 219 5.79 -20.24 -1.87
N LEU A 220 5.10 -20.07 -0.74
CA LEU A 220 5.54 -19.22 0.37
C LEU A 220 6.89 -19.64 0.94
N LYS A 221 7.16 -20.94 1.00
CA LYS A 221 8.44 -21.50 1.45
C LYS A 221 9.57 -21.19 0.45
N GLU A 222 9.33 -21.41 -0.83
CA GLU A 222 10.33 -21.23 -1.89
C GLU A 222 10.59 -19.75 -2.20
N MET A 223 9.59 -18.88 -2.09
CA MET A 223 9.78 -17.43 -2.17
C MET A 223 10.74 -16.89 -1.09
N ARG A 224 10.64 -17.40 0.14
CA ARG A 224 11.56 -17.01 1.23
C ARG A 224 13.01 -17.40 0.95
N LYS A 225 13.22 -18.44 0.16
CA LYS A 225 14.56 -18.89 -0.29
C LYS A 225 15.02 -18.21 -1.59
N GLY A 226 14.16 -17.43 -2.25
CA GLY A 226 14.42 -16.84 -3.57
C GLY A 226 14.41 -17.86 -4.72
N ASN A 227 13.74 -18.99 -4.56
CA ASN A 227 13.64 -20.07 -5.56
C ASN A 227 12.42 -19.93 -6.49
N CYS A 228 11.53 -19.01 -6.21
CA CYS A 228 10.45 -18.62 -7.11
C CYS A 228 10.13 -17.14 -6.90
N ALA A 229 9.43 -16.54 -7.86
CA ALA A 229 9.06 -15.14 -7.86
C ALA A 229 7.62 -14.95 -8.35
N LEU A 230 6.99 -13.86 -7.93
CA LEU A 230 5.74 -13.39 -8.51
C LEU A 230 5.97 -12.93 -9.96
N LEU A 231 4.90 -12.92 -10.74
CA LEU A 231 4.92 -12.38 -12.10
C LEU A 231 4.33 -10.96 -12.13
N PRO A 232 4.79 -10.10 -13.06
CA PRO A 232 4.16 -8.79 -13.28
C PRO A 232 2.73 -8.95 -13.84
N LEU A 233 1.92 -7.90 -13.78
CA LEU A 233 0.59 -7.87 -14.40
C LEU A 233 0.63 -8.34 -15.84
N GLY A 234 -0.31 -9.20 -16.23
CA GLY A 234 -0.32 -9.91 -17.51
C GLY A 234 0.37 -11.26 -17.46
N GLY A 235 1.12 -11.59 -16.39
CA GLY A 235 1.64 -12.93 -16.15
C GLY A 235 2.87 -13.30 -16.99
N LEU A 236 2.91 -14.56 -17.43
CA LEU A 236 4.09 -15.14 -18.05
C LEU A 236 4.31 -14.66 -19.50
N GLY A 237 5.48 -14.13 -19.78
CA GLY A 237 5.92 -13.79 -21.15
C GLY A 237 5.14 -12.65 -21.81
N GLU A 238 4.97 -12.76 -23.13
CA GLU A 238 4.35 -11.72 -23.94
C GLU A 238 2.89 -12.01 -24.31
N SER A 239 2.50 -13.27 -24.42
CA SER A 239 1.21 -13.69 -24.94
C SER A 239 0.01 -13.13 -24.18
N THR A 240 0.13 -12.93 -22.88
CA THR A 240 -0.89 -12.33 -22.00
C THR A 240 -0.57 -10.90 -21.60
N GLY A 241 0.49 -10.32 -22.16
CA GLY A 241 0.88 -8.93 -21.90
C GLY A 241 1.73 -8.73 -20.63
N GLY A 242 2.43 -9.76 -20.12
CA GLY A 242 3.28 -9.66 -18.95
C GLY A 242 4.38 -8.59 -19.06
N TYR A 243 4.89 -8.33 -20.27
CA TYR A 243 5.84 -7.24 -20.52
C TYR A 243 5.26 -5.85 -20.21
N LYS A 244 3.94 -5.64 -20.31
CA LYS A 244 3.29 -4.37 -19.97
C LYS A 244 3.35 -4.14 -18.46
N GLY A 245 2.97 -5.16 -17.67
CA GLY A 245 3.09 -5.12 -16.21
C GLY A 245 4.55 -4.96 -15.75
N TYR A 246 5.49 -5.64 -16.42
CA TYR A 246 6.92 -5.44 -16.20
C TYR A 246 7.34 -3.97 -16.44
N GLY A 247 6.84 -3.36 -17.51
CA GLY A 247 7.07 -1.93 -17.80
C GLY A 247 6.54 -1.04 -16.67
N PHE A 248 5.31 -1.26 -16.19
CA PHE A 248 4.75 -0.51 -15.05
C PHE A 248 5.56 -0.71 -13.77
N THR A 249 5.96 -1.95 -13.44
CA THR A 249 6.80 -2.25 -12.28
C THR A 249 8.13 -1.50 -12.36
N THR A 250 8.73 -1.44 -13.56
CA THR A 250 10.00 -0.73 -13.81
C THR A 250 9.84 0.78 -13.68
N ILE A 251 8.74 1.36 -14.18
CA ILE A 251 8.44 2.80 -14.01
C ILE A 251 8.39 3.14 -12.53
N VAL A 252 7.66 2.35 -11.73
CA VAL A 252 7.58 2.58 -10.27
C VAL A 252 8.94 2.46 -9.60
N GLU A 253 9.75 1.45 -9.97
CA GLU A 253 11.11 1.28 -9.45
C GLU A 253 11.99 2.50 -9.74
N ILE A 254 11.99 2.97 -11.00
CA ILE A 254 12.79 4.12 -11.44
C ILE A 254 12.35 5.39 -10.72
N LEU A 255 11.05 5.70 -10.70
CA LEU A 255 10.55 6.93 -10.07
C LEU A 255 10.80 6.93 -8.56
N SER A 256 10.62 5.78 -7.89
CA SER A 256 10.86 5.65 -6.45
C SER A 256 12.33 5.75 -6.06
N ALA A 257 13.24 5.30 -6.92
CA ALA A 257 14.67 5.30 -6.63
C ALA A 257 15.42 6.49 -7.25
N ALA A 258 15.28 6.70 -8.55
CA ALA A 258 16.15 7.62 -9.29
C ALA A 258 15.86 9.10 -9.01
N LEU A 259 14.60 9.49 -8.78
CA LEU A 259 14.25 10.90 -8.46
C LEU A 259 14.91 11.39 -7.17
N ALA A 260 15.11 10.50 -6.20
CA ALA A 260 15.73 10.84 -4.93
C ALA A 260 17.16 10.31 -4.76
N GLY A 261 17.72 9.61 -5.77
CA GLY A 261 19.04 8.98 -5.68
C GLY A 261 19.11 7.85 -4.63
N GLY A 262 17.96 7.21 -4.35
CA GLY A 262 17.82 6.16 -3.36
C GLY A 262 18.24 4.77 -3.86
N PRO A 263 18.33 3.78 -2.96
CA PRO A 263 18.59 2.39 -3.32
C PRO A 263 17.42 1.75 -4.07
N TYR A 264 17.71 0.66 -4.81
CA TYR A 264 16.75 -0.02 -5.66
C TYR A 264 16.95 -1.55 -5.65
N MET A 265 15.94 -2.28 -6.10
CA MET A 265 15.96 -3.74 -6.29
C MET A 265 16.50 -4.49 -5.05
N LYS A 266 17.54 -5.32 -5.21
CA LYS A 266 18.12 -6.15 -4.14
C LYS A 266 18.68 -5.35 -2.96
N ALA A 267 19.02 -4.08 -3.17
CA ALA A 267 19.42 -3.21 -2.08
C ALA A 267 18.29 -2.97 -1.05
N LEU A 268 17.03 -3.24 -1.42
CA LEU A 268 15.84 -3.11 -0.59
C LEU A 268 15.46 -4.39 0.18
N SER A 269 16.31 -5.42 0.17
CA SER A 269 15.99 -6.73 0.76
C SER A 269 15.79 -6.72 2.28
N GLY A 270 16.27 -5.68 2.99
CA GLY A 270 16.31 -5.64 4.45
C GLY A 270 17.34 -6.61 5.06
N LYS A 271 18.23 -7.18 4.24
CA LYS A 271 19.26 -8.14 4.65
C LYS A 271 20.63 -7.76 4.10
N ASN A 272 21.65 -7.96 4.89
CA ASN A 272 23.05 -7.95 4.48
C ASN A 272 23.41 -9.28 3.83
N PRO A 273 24.57 -9.36 3.11
CA PRO A 273 25.04 -10.61 2.50
C PRO A 273 25.25 -11.76 3.51
N ASP A 274 25.56 -11.45 4.75
CA ASP A 274 25.71 -12.40 5.86
C ASP A 274 24.38 -12.84 6.50
N GLY A 275 23.23 -12.33 5.98
CA GLY A 275 21.89 -12.63 6.47
C GLY A 275 21.42 -11.77 7.67
N THR A 276 22.25 -10.91 8.23
CA THR A 276 21.86 -9.98 9.28
C THR A 276 20.86 -8.94 8.77
N ASN A 277 20.08 -8.38 9.69
CA ASN A 277 19.08 -7.36 9.34
C ASN A 277 19.77 -6.03 8.99
N ARG A 278 19.21 -5.31 8.01
CA ARG A 278 19.54 -3.93 7.71
C ARG A 278 18.28 -3.12 7.43
N MET A 279 18.39 -1.80 7.42
CA MET A 279 17.30 -0.90 7.03
C MET A 279 16.84 -1.19 5.60
N TYR A 280 15.52 -1.09 5.36
CA TYR A 280 14.93 -1.35 4.04
C TYR A 280 15.24 -0.24 3.04
N ARG A 281 15.21 1.03 3.47
CA ARG A 281 15.55 2.20 2.69
C ARG A 281 14.69 2.36 1.43
N LEU A 282 13.38 2.10 1.56
CA LEU A 282 12.44 2.22 0.45
C LEU A 282 12.38 3.65 -0.09
N GLY A 283 12.04 3.77 -1.37
CA GLY A 283 11.76 5.03 -2.04
C GLY A 283 10.28 5.17 -2.38
N HIS A 284 9.78 6.42 -2.38
CA HIS A 284 8.42 6.75 -2.76
C HIS A 284 8.43 7.95 -3.69
N PHE A 285 7.44 8.03 -4.59
CA PHE A 285 7.22 9.22 -5.39
C PHE A 285 5.76 9.66 -5.32
N PHE A 286 5.52 10.95 -5.50
CA PHE A 286 4.21 11.57 -5.41
C PHE A 286 4.10 12.68 -6.45
N PHE A 287 2.94 12.79 -7.11
CA PHE A 287 2.58 13.93 -7.92
C PHE A 287 1.18 14.39 -7.58
N VAL A 288 0.99 15.70 -7.54
CA VAL A 288 -0.30 16.35 -7.32
C VAL A 288 -0.55 17.29 -8.48
N ILE A 289 -1.74 17.18 -9.09
CA ILE A 289 -2.17 18.02 -10.21
C ILE A 289 -3.47 18.71 -9.83
N ASN A 290 -3.52 20.01 -9.93
CA ASN A 290 -4.71 20.81 -9.66
C ASN A 290 -5.52 21.02 -10.95
N PRO A 291 -6.70 20.39 -11.11
CA PRO A 291 -7.53 20.55 -12.31
C PRO A 291 -7.98 21.98 -12.55
N GLU A 292 -7.99 22.83 -11.54
CA GLU A 292 -8.37 24.23 -11.66
C GLU A 292 -7.48 25.02 -12.65
N PHE A 293 -6.22 24.59 -12.80
CA PHE A 293 -5.26 25.16 -13.75
C PHE A 293 -5.43 24.66 -15.19
N PHE A 294 -6.45 23.82 -15.45
CA PHE A 294 -6.83 23.30 -16.78
C PHE A 294 -8.23 23.84 -17.14
N MET A 295 -9.21 22.98 -17.27
CA MET A 295 -10.60 23.37 -17.59
C MET A 295 -11.49 23.60 -16.35
N GLY A 296 -10.88 23.66 -15.18
CA GLY A 296 -11.56 23.82 -13.90
C GLY A 296 -12.01 22.50 -13.26
N LEU A 297 -12.12 22.53 -11.93
CA LEU A 297 -12.44 21.34 -11.13
C LEU A 297 -13.82 20.76 -11.45
N ASP A 298 -14.83 21.62 -11.61
CA ASP A 298 -16.21 21.16 -11.85
C ASP A 298 -16.34 20.44 -13.20
N THR A 299 -15.70 20.98 -14.25
CA THR A 299 -15.66 20.34 -15.56
C THR A 299 -14.95 18.98 -15.48
N PHE A 300 -13.83 18.93 -14.75
CA PHE A 300 -13.11 17.70 -14.54
C PHE A 300 -13.97 16.64 -13.83
N LYS A 301 -14.59 16.99 -12.71
CA LYS A 301 -15.44 16.09 -11.90
C LYS A 301 -16.60 15.53 -12.71
N THR A 302 -17.32 16.41 -13.41
CA THR A 302 -18.48 16.01 -14.23
C THR A 302 -18.07 15.07 -15.35
N THR A 303 -16.96 15.35 -16.03
CA THR A 303 -16.46 14.51 -17.12
C THR A 303 -15.96 13.16 -16.58
N ALA A 304 -15.20 13.15 -15.49
CA ALA A 304 -14.71 11.93 -14.88
C ALA A 304 -15.86 11.03 -14.40
N GLY A 305 -16.85 11.59 -13.68
CA GLY A 305 -18.02 10.83 -13.23
C GLY A 305 -18.86 10.32 -14.40
N GLY A 306 -19.01 11.13 -15.48
CA GLY A 306 -19.66 10.69 -16.73
C GLY A 306 -19.01 9.44 -17.31
N ILE A 307 -17.67 9.44 -17.44
CA ILE A 307 -16.92 8.27 -17.92
C ILE A 307 -17.20 7.03 -17.04
N LEU A 308 -17.20 7.18 -15.71
CA LEU A 308 -17.45 6.05 -14.81
C LEU A 308 -18.89 5.52 -14.95
N ARG A 309 -19.87 6.39 -15.08
CA ARG A 309 -21.28 6.01 -15.30
C ARG A 309 -21.46 5.27 -16.62
N ASP A 310 -20.87 5.75 -17.71
CA ASP A 310 -20.95 5.09 -19.03
C ASP A 310 -20.30 3.69 -18.99
N LEU A 311 -19.14 3.55 -18.33
CA LEU A 311 -18.51 2.24 -18.13
C LEU A 311 -19.42 1.27 -17.38
N ARG A 312 -20.06 1.71 -16.30
CA ARG A 312 -20.97 0.87 -15.50
C ARG A 312 -22.29 0.56 -16.25
N ALA A 313 -22.72 1.43 -17.15
CA ALA A 313 -23.91 1.24 -17.97
C ALA A 313 -23.68 0.35 -19.20
N SER A 314 -22.41 0.02 -19.53
CA SER A 314 -22.10 -0.80 -20.69
C SER A 314 -22.64 -2.24 -20.55
N GLU A 315 -22.70 -2.97 -21.67
CA GLU A 315 -23.19 -4.35 -21.68
C GLU A 315 -22.31 -5.26 -20.79
N LYS A 316 -22.97 -6.01 -19.92
CA LYS A 316 -22.31 -6.91 -18.97
C LYS A 316 -21.98 -8.24 -19.65
N ALA A 317 -20.90 -8.87 -19.23
CA ALA A 317 -20.61 -10.25 -19.60
C ALA A 317 -21.71 -11.19 -19.08
N PRO A 318 -22.02 -12.29 -19.79
CA PRO A 318 -23.02 -13.27 -19.35
C PRO A 318 -22.71 -13.80 -17.93
N GLY A 319 -23.71 -13.74 -17.06
CA GLY A 319 -23.57 -14.19 -15.66
C GLY A 319 -23.10 -13.11 -14.67
N GLU A 320 -22.68 -11.93 -15.15
CA GLU A 320 -22.26 -10.84 -14.27
C GLU A 320 -23.46 -9.94 -13.91
N GLU A 321 -23.58 -9.61 -12.63
CA GLU A 321 -24.67 -8.78 -12.14
C GLU A 321 -24.37 -7.28 -12.32
N ARG A 322 -23.09 -6.88 -12.21
CA ARG A 322 -22.67 -5.48 -12.17
C ARG A 322 -21.25 -5.28 -12.67
N ILE A 323 -21.02 -4.16 -13.35
CA ILE A 323 -19.70 -3.63 -13.66
C ILE A 323 -19.31 -2.66 -12.54
N TYR A 324 -18.10 -2.79 -12.01
CA TYR A 324 -17.54 -1.90 -10.99
C TYR A 324 -16.47 -1.01 -11.60
N THR A 325 -16.34 0.20 -11.06
CA THR A 325 -15.22 1.10 -11.35
C THR A 325 -14.27 1.17 -10.14
N ALA A 326 -13.01 1.54 -10.37
CA ALA A 326 -12.01 1.61 -9.29
C ALA A 326 -12.43 2.62 -8.20
N GLY A 327 -12.31 2.22 -6.93
CA GLY A 327 -12.78 2.98 -5.76
C GLY A 327 -14.19 2.61 -5.28
N GLU A 328 -15.02 2.02 -6.15
CA GLU A 328 -16.41 1.70 -5.81
C GLU A 328 -16.54 0.57 -4.80
N LYS A 329 -15.76 -0.50 -4.95
CA LYS A 329 -15.77 -1.63 -3.99
C LYS A 329 -15.26 -1.21 -2.62
N GLU A 330 -14.29 -0.34 -2.57
CA GLU A 330 -13.73 0.26 -1.36
C GLU A 330 -14.78 1.14 -0.66
N HIS A 331 -15.52 1.94 -1.42
CA HIS A 331 -16.63 2.73 -0.91
C HIS A 331 -17.76 1.84 -0.33
N LEU A 332 -18.16 0.79 -1.04
CA LEU A 332 -19.16 -0.16 -0.57
C LEU A 332 -18.71 -0.89 0.71
N ALA A 333 -17.43 -1.27 0.79
CA ALA A 333 -16.86 -1.87 1.98
C ALA A 333 -16.92 -0.90 3.18
N TRP A 334 -16.65 0.38 2.97
CA TRP A 334 -16.81 1.41 3.99
C TRP A 334 -18.26 1.54 4.45
N LEU A 335 -19.22 1.63 3.53
CA LEU A 335 -20.65 1.73 3.89
C LEU A 335 -21.12 0.52 4.72
N GLU A 336 -20.60 -0.67 4.43
CA GLU A 336 -20.89 -1.88 5.22
C GLU A 336 -20.25 -1.84 6.62
N ARG A 337 -19.04 -1.27 6.78
CA ARG A 337 -18.21 -1.38 7.98
C ARG A 337 -18.29 -0.19 8.92
N LYS A 338 -18.74 0.97 8.45
CA LYS A 338 -18.69 2.24 9.19
C LYS A 338 -19.31 2.17 10.59
N ASP A 339 -20.39 1.38 10.76
CA ASP A 339 -21.12 1.22 12.01
C ASP A 339 -20.75 -0.06 12.79
N LYS A 340 -19.84 -0.91 12.24
CA LYS A 340 -19.46 -2.19 12.85
C LYS A 340 -18.09 -2.15 13.52
N GLY A 341 -17.13 -1.50 12.93
CA GLY A 341 -15.73 -1.49 13.38
C GLY A 341 -14.78 -2.28 12.48
N VAL A 342 -13.62 -2.61 13.03
CA VAL A 342 -12.52 -3.33 12.37
C VAL A 342 -12.72 -4.84 12.49
N PRO A 343 -12.84 -5.61 11.40
CA PRO A 343 -12.96 -7.06 11.47
C PRO A 343 -11.62 -7.69 11.87
N VAL A 344 -11.58 -8.46 12.95
CA VAL A 344 -10.36 -9.08 13.47
C VAL A 344 -10.43 -10.60 13.42
N GLY A 345 -9.58 -11.23 12.61
CA GLY A 345 -9.39 -12.69 12.59
C GLY A 345 -8.55 -13.16 13.78
N GLU A 346 -8.56 -14.46 14.07
CA GLU A 346 -7.87 -15.06 15.23
C GLU A 346 -6.40 -14.67 15.38
N SER A 347 -5.66 -14.58 14.28
CA SER A 347 -4.25 -14.18 14.30
C SER A 347 -4.08 -12.75 14.82
N ILE A 348 -4.94 -11.84 14.34
CA ILE A 348 -4.92 -10.43 14.76
C ILE A 348 -5.33 -10.33 16.23
N GLN A 349 -6.38 -11.04 16.66
CA GLN A 349 -6.82 -11.07 18.06
C GLN A 349 -5.66 -11.43 19.00
N LYS A 350 -4.90 -12.50 18.68
CA LYS A 350 -3.73 -12.92 19.44
C LYS A 350 -2.66 -11.84 19.51
N GLU A 351 -2.36 -11.18 18.40
CA GLU A 351 -1.39 -10.07 18.33
C GLU A 351 -1.83 -8.86 19.16
N LEU A 352 -3.12 -8.49 19.11
CA LEU A 352 -3.66 -7.38 19.93
C LEU A 352 -3.55 -7.67 21.43
N VAL A 353 -3.91 -8.89 21.86
CA VAL A 353 -3.80 -9.31 23.26
C VAL A 353 -2.34 -9.36 23.71
N GLU A 354 -1.41 -9.87 22.87
CA GLU A 354 0.02 -9.86 23.15
C GLU A 354 0.54 -8.44 23.40
N LEU A 355 0.23 -7.49 22.49
CA LEU A 355 0.67 -6.11 22.60
C LEU A 355 0.07 -5.41 23.82
N ARG A 356 -1.22 -5.59 24.08
CA ARG A 356 -1.91 -5.08 25.26
C ARG A 356 -1.24 -5.55 26.54
N ASN A 357 -1.04 -6.85 26.69
CA ASN A 357 -0.46 -7.44 27.89
C ASN A 357 0.99 -7.01 28.10
N LYS A 358 1.78 -6.93 27.02
CA LYS A 358 3.18 -6.50 27.09
C LYS A 358 3.34 -5.11 27.72
N TRP A 359 2.42 -4.20 27.42
CA TRP A 359 2.47 -2.81 27.89
C TRP A 359 1.46 -2.49 28.99
N ASN A 360 0.73 -3.51 29.50
CA ASN A 360 -0.31 -3.37 30.51
C ASN A 360 -1.31 -2.27 30.19
N LEU A 361 -1.77 -2.24 28.91
CA LEU A 361 -2.70 -1.21 28.42
C LEU A 361 -4.14 -1.54 28.88
N PRO A 362 -4.95 -0.52 29.23
CA PRO A 362 -6.28 -0.72 29.85
C PRO A 362 -7.39 -0.97 28.80
N TYR A 363 -7.16 -1.91 27.87
CA TYR A 363 -8.13 -2.28 26.85
C TYR A 363 -8.72 -3.66 27.12
N HIS A 364 -10.01 -3.81 26.85
CA HIS A 364 -10.72 -5.08 26.79
C HIS A 364 -11.41 -5.18 25.45
N PHE A 365 -11.18 -6.26 24.72
CA PHE A 365 -11.77 -6.43 23.38
C PHE A 365 -12.99 -7.34 23.45
N SER A 366 -14.04 -7.01 22.67
CA SER A 366 -15.30 -7.76 22.63
C SER A 366 -15.17 -9.23 22.24
N PHE A 367 -14.07 -9.64 21.65
CA PHE A 367 -13.78 -11.04 21.33
C PHE A 367 -13.19 -11.85 22.49
N GLU A 368 -12.97 -11.23 23.65
CA GLU A 368 -12.51 -11.89 24.88
C GLU A 368 -13.66 -12.28 25.81
N ASP A 369 -14.91 -11.84 25.50
CA ASP A 369 -16.13 -12.20 26.21
C ASP A 369 -16.66 -13.56 25.68
#